data_74583256e3527d7cb07d1abbb70dcbcc
#
_entry.id   74583256e3527d7cb07d1abbb70dcbcc
#
_cell.length_a   1.000
_cell.length_b   1.000
_cell.length_c   1.000
_cell.angle_alpha   90.00
_cell.angle_beta   90.00
_cell.angle_gamma   90.00
#
_symmetry.space_group_name_H-M   'P 1'
#
loop_
_entity.id
_entity.type
_entity.pdbx_description
1 polymer ?
#
loop_
_entity_poly.entity_id
_entity_poly.type
_entity_poly.pdbx_seq_one_letter_code
_entity_poly.pdbx_strand_id
1 'polypeptide(L)'
;MSFQVCMKCINRCLSLRNSQVVSDSPLAIEAAIREVCAMADIVVLNAGSSKGSGDWACEVMESIGTMICHQTNHGPGHHSSYAMVDGVPIVGISGPSAGAAVTLGFYLRPLIRAALSLNPAPIAVKATLVEEMPAPRRGGAADIQSEKEKKPAGEDRPPEATGPTDVFFGLKPMSLLVSAEGRLEVRPVRGHWGTPAANAANALFMMPSGGGSAPVQVGDLLEVEIIGPVY
;
A
#
# COMPACT_ATOMS: atom_id res chain seq x y z
N MET A 1 -6.67 -20.96 2.24
CA MET A 1 -6.07 -19.97 1.29
C MET A 1 -4.56 -20.01 1.43
N SER A 2 -3.83 -20.03 0.33
CA SER A 2 -2.39 -20.25 0.33
C SER A 2 -1.65 -18.91 0.45
N PHE A 3 -0.75 -18.79 1.40
CA PHE A 3 0.15 -17.66 1.51
C PHE A 3 1.44 -17.94 0.78
N GLN A 4 1.74 -17.18 -0.24
CA GLN A 4 3.01 -17.29 -0.94
C GLN A 4 3.62 -15.91 -1.08
N VAL A 5 4.70 -15.65 -0.35
CA VAL A 5 5.53 -14.49 -0.57
C VAL A 5 6.65 -14.87 -1.49
N CYS A 6 6.55 -14.46 -2.75
CA CYS A 6 7.66 -14.53 -3.67
C CYS A 6 8.27 -13.13 -3.78
N MET A 7 9.30 -12.85 -3.01
CA MET A 7 10.10 -11.64 -3.22
C MET A 7 11.07 -11.88 -4.36
N LYS A 8 10.80 -11.24 -5.50
CA LYS A 8 11.81 -11.09 -6.56
C LYS A 8 12.84 -10.08 -6.06
N CYS A 9 13.96 -10.58 -5.53
CA CYS A 9 15.03 -9.74 -5.00
C CYS A 9 15.59 -8.82 -6.07
N ILE A 10 15.48 -7.52 -5.86
CA ILE A 10 16.01 -6.49 -6.76
C ILE A 10 17.51 -6.23 -6.48
N ASN A 11 18.08 -6.81 -5.44
CA ASN A 11 19.52 -6.66 -5.15
C ASN A 11 20.09 -7.89 -4.44
N ARG A 12 21.38 -8.15 -4.66
CA ARG A 12 22.17 -9.27 -4.11
C ARG A 12 22.28 -9.32 -2.56
N CYS A 13 21.68 -8.36 -1.86
CA CYS A 13 21.76 -8.24 -0.39
C CYS A 13 20.53 -8.79 0.34
N LEU A 14 19.50 -9.24 -0.36
CA LEU A 14 18.29 -9.80 0.25
C LEU A 14 18.22 -11.28 0.00
N SER A 15 17.93 -12.05 1.03
CA SER A 15 17.65 -13.48 0.92
C SER A 15 16.29 -13.80 1.52
N LEU A 16 15.47 -14.56 0.79
CA LEU A 16 14.26 -15.16 1.33
C LEU A 16 14.67 -16.28 2.29
N ARG A 17 14.38 -16.13 3.58
CA ARG A 17 14.74 -17.11 4.61
C ARG A 17 13.71 -18.21 4.76
N ASN A 18 12.43 -17.85 4.68
CA ASN A 18 11.32 -18.78 4.81
C ASN A 18 10.16 -18.35 3.92
N SER A 19 9.41 -19.32 3.43
CA SER A 19 8.13 -19.10 2.75
C SER A 19 7.25 -20.31 3.04
N GLN A 20 6.18 -20.10 3.81
CA GLN A 20 5.28 -21.17 4.22
C GLN A 20 3.82 -20.76 4.06
N VAL A 21 2.98 -21.75 3.95
CA VAL A 21 1.53 -21.63 3.97
C VAL A 21 1.04 -22.01 5.34
N VAL A 22 0.28 -21.14 5.98
CA VAL A 22 -0.22 -21.32 7.33
C VAL A 22 -1.74 -21.48 7.30
N SER A 23 -2.30 -22.32 8.16
CA SER A 23 -3.75 -22.45 8.29
C SER A 23 -4.36 -21.20 8.91
N ASP A 24 -5.64 -20.91 8.56
CA ASP A 24 -6.41 -19.77 9.09
C ASP A 24 -6.85 -20.02 10.56
N SER A 25 -5.88 -20.23 11.44
CA SER A 25 -6.06 -20.46 12.87
C SER A 25 -5.18 -19.47 13.64
N PRO A 26 -5.72 -18.75 14.64
CA PRO A 26 -4.93 -17.81 15.45
C PRO A 26 -3.65 -18.41 16.01
N LEU A 27 -3.73 -19.62 16.56
CA LEU A 27 -2.57 -20.32 17.12
C LEU A 27 -1.52 -20.68 16.07
N ALA A 28 -1.96 -21.10 14.87
CA ALA A 28 -1.03 -21.43 13.79
C ALA A 28 -0.36 -20.16 13.23
N ILE A 29 -1.11 -19.07 13.11
CA ILE A 29 -0.59 -17.76 12.65
C ILE A 29 0.41 -17.23 13.67
N GLU A 30 0.09 -17.25 14.97
CA GLU A 30 1.00 -16.81 16.04
C GLU A 30 2.31 -17.62 16.02
N ALA A 31 2.20 -18.95 16.01
CA ALA A 31 3.37 -19.83 15.99
C ALA A 31 4.27 -19.54 14.78
N ALA A 32 3.69 -19.37 13.60
CA ALA A 32 4.42 -19.05 12.38
C ALA A 32 5.08 -17.68 12.44
N ILE A 33 4.39 -16.66 12.96
CA ILE A 33 4.98 -15.31 13.13
C ILE A 33 6.20 -15.36 14.06
N ARG A 34 6.07 -15.99 15.23
CA ARG A 34 7.19 -16.10 16.18
C ARG A 34 8.36 -16.87 15.60
N GLU A 35 8.10 -17.97 14.90
CA GLU A 35 9.13 -18.76 14.21
C GLU A 35 9.92 -17.90 13.21
N VAL A 36 9.22 -17.17 12.32
CA VAL A 36 9.90 -16.39 11.28
C VAL A 36 10.56 -15.13 11.83
N CYS A 37 10.01 -14.50 12.87
CA CYS A 37 10.65 -13.37 13.55
C CYS A 37 11.99 -13.75 14.19
N ALA A 38 12.17 -14.99 14.61
CA ALA A 38 13.45 -15.45 15.16
C ALA A 38 14.57 -15.57 14.10
N MET A 39 14.27 -15.53 12.81
CA MET A 39 15.23 -15.78 11.74
C MET A 39 15.26 -14.74 10.62
N ALA A 40 14.38 -13.76 10.64
CA ALA A 40 14.23 -12.76 9.59
C ALA A 40 14.28 -11.33 10.14
N ASP A 41 14.80 -10.41 9.36
CA ASP A 41 14.85 -8.98 9.69
C ASP A 41 13.54 -8.25 9.32
N ILE A 42 12.76 -8.81 8.41
CA ILE A 42 11.47 -8.29 7.96
C ILE A 42 10.56 -9.48 7.63
N VAL A 43 9.34 -9.43 8.09
CA VAL A 43 8.30 -10.43 7.79
C VAL A 43 7.24 -9.82 6.88
N VAL A 44 6.83 -10.58 5.87
CA VAL A 44 5.72 -10.20 4.99
C VAL A 44 4.62 -11.25 5.13
N LEU A 45 3.43 -10.78 5.50
CA LEU A 45 2.25 -11.61 5.68
C LEU A 45 1.26 -11.30 4.55
N ASN A 46 0.98 -12.29 3.71
CA ASN A 46 0.07 -12.11 2.58
C ASN A 46 -1.29 -12.73 2.88
N ALA A 47 -2.36 -11.97 2.71
CA ALA A 47 -3.75 -12.24 3.06
C ALA A 47 -4.05 -12.16 4.56
N GLY A 48 -5.31 -12.26 4.91
CA GLY A 48 -5.77 -12.11 6.29
C GLY A 48 -6.24 -10.71 6.65
N SER A 49 -6.39 -9.80 5.68
CA SER A 49 -6.89 -8.43 5.89
C SER A 49 -8.24 -8.17 5.20
N SER A 50 -8.94 -9.22 4.79
CA SER A 50 -10.24 -9.11 4.14
C SER A 50 -11.37 -9.18 5.16
N LYS A 51 -12.45 -8.45 4.96
CA LYS A 51 -13.65 -8.34 5.81
C LYS A 51 -14.44 -9.66 6.07
N GLY A 52 -13.77 -10.81 5.99
CA GLY A 52 -14.34 -12.12 6.33
C GLY A 52 -14.21 -12.40 7.83
N SER A 53 -15.14 -13.19 8.38
CA SER A 53 -15.16 -13.68 9.77
C SER A 53 -13.98 -14.60 10.16
N GLY A 54 -12.84 -14.52 9.46
CA GLY A 54 -11.64 -15.33 9.65
C GLY A 54 -10.35 -14.56 9.40
N ASP A 55 -10.34 -13.25 9.56
CA ASP A 55 -9.13 -12.43 9.42
C ASP A 55 -8.43 -12.26 10.77
N TRP A 56 -7.77 -13.31 11.19
CA TRP A 56 -7.08 -13.38 12.48
C TRP A 56 -5.71 -12.68 12.48
N ALA A 57 -5.18 -12.32 11.31
CA ALA A 57 -3.79 -11.85 11.24
C ALA A 57 -3.56 -10.56 12.02
N CYS A 58 -4.47 -9.58 11.89
CA CYS A 58 -4.35 -8.32 12.62
C CYS A 58 -4.56 -8.52 14.13
N GLU A 59 -5.56 -9.30 14.52
CA GLU A 59 -5.82 -9.60 15.94
C GLU A 59 -4.64 -10.34 16.58
N VAL A 60 -4.06 -11.29 15.87
CA VAL A 60 -2.86 -12.01 16.34
C VAL A 60 -1.68 -11.05 16.47
N MET A 61 -1.38 -10.26 15.44
CA MET A 61 -0.26 -9.29 15.51
C MET A 61 -0.44 -8.29 16.65
N GLU A 62 -1.67 -7.84 16.91
CA GLU A 62 -1.99 -6.93 18.03
C GLU A 62 -1.82 -7.62 19.39
N SER A 63 -2.16 -8.92 19.48
CA SER A 63 -2.04 -9.67 20.75
C SER A 63 -0.60 -10.01 21.13
N ILE A 64 0.32 -10.16 20.14
CA ILE A 64 1.70 -10.59 20.37
C ILE A 64 2.75 -9.50 20.15
N GLY A 65 2.33 -8.31 19.72
CA GLY A 65 3.24 -7.22 19.40
C GLY A 65 2.60 -5.85 19.49
N THR A 66 3.13 -4.91 18.75
CA THR A 66 2.60 -3.54 18.65
C THR A 66 2.04 -3.33 17.24
N MET A 67 0.73 -3.12 17.13
CA MET A 67 0.10 -2.71 15.88
C MET A 67 0.43 -1.24 15.62
N ILE A 68 1.12 -0.95 14.51
CA ILE A 68 1.47 0.40 14.09
C ILE A 68 0.33 1.01 13.26
N CYS A 69 -0.22 0.22 12.35
CA CYS A 69 -1.30 0.63 11.48
C CYS A 69 -2.10 -0.58 11.04
N HIS A 70 -3.42 -0.55 11.21
CA HIS A 70 -4.30 -1.62 10.77
C HIS A 70 -4.83 -1.40 9.34
N GLN A 71 -5.02 -0.15 8.95
CA GLN A 71 -5.50 0.25 7.62
C GLN A 71 -4.83 1.56 7.21
N THR A 72 -4.64 1.74 5.91
CA THR A 72 -4.10 2.98 5.35
C THR A 72 -5.22 3.86 4.78
N ASN A 73 -4.96 5.15 4.66
CA ASN A 73 -5.91 6.12 4.13
C ASN A 73 -5.78 6.30 2.60
N HIS A 74 -5.33 5.28 1.89
CA HIS A 74 -5.20 5.32 0.44
C HIS A 74 -5.70 4.04 -0.25
N GLY A 75 -6.03 4.13 -1.51
CA GLY A 75 -6.42 2.99 -2.34
C GLY A 75 -5.76 3.03 -3.72
N PRO A 76 -5.36 1.87 -4.25
CA PRO A 76 -5.47 0.52 -3.67
C PRO A 76 -4.51 0.27 -2.50
N GLY A 77 -4.75 -0.79 -1.73
CA GLY A 77 -3.87 -1.21 -0.64
C GLY A 77 -4.32 -0.77 0.76
N HIS A 78 -5.50 -0.17 0.92
CA HIS A 78 -6.01 0.33 2.21
C HIS A 78 -6.13 -0.74 3.31
N HIS A 79 -6.27 -2.02 2.95
CA HIS A 79 -6.27 -3.14 3.88
C HIS A 79 -4.86 -3.66 4.23
N SER A 80 -3.82 -2.91 3.96
CA SER A 80 -2.48 -3.25 4.43
C SER A 80 -2.33 -2.94 5.91
N SER A 81 -1.56 -3.75 6.61
CA SER A 81 -1.33 -3.63 8.04
C SER A 81 0.17 -3.64 8.35
N TYR A 82 0.54 -3.00 9.45
CA TYR A 82 1.94 -2.87 9.88
C TYR A 82 2.01 -3.09 11.39
N ALA A 83 2.88 -4.00 11.78
CA ALA A 83 3.10 -4.32 13.19
C ALA A 83 4.58 -4.52 13.48
N MET A 84 4.93 -4.48 14.76
CA MET A 84 6.24 -4.84 15.28
C MET A 84 6.06 -5.99 16.25
N VAL A 85 6.71 -7.14 16.00
CA VAL A 85 6.70 -8.30 16.88
C VAL A 85 8.13 -8.69 17.17
N ASP A 86 8.50 -8.81 18.45
CA ASP A 86 9.85 -9.14 18.91
C ASP A 86 10.96 -8.27 18.27
N GLY A 87 10.66 -7.00 18.00
CA GLY A 87 11.59 -6.07 17.33
C GLY A 87 11.68 -6.23 15.81
N VAL A 88 10.91 -7.14 15.22
CA VAL A 88 10.87 -7.40 13.77
C VAL A 88 9.63 -6.77 13.15
N PRO A 89 9.78 -5.93 12.11
CA PRO A 89 8.65 -5.35 11.41
C PRO A 89 7.92 -6.38 10.56
N ILE A 90 6.60 -6.38 10.68
CA ILE A 90 5.69 -7.20 9.88
C ILE A 90 4.87 -6.30 8.96
N VAL A 91 4.87 -6.64 7.67
CA VAL A 91 4.08 -5.97 6.65
C VAL A 91 2.97 -6.90 6.16
N GLY A 92 1.74 -6.59 6.54
CA GLY A 92 0.55 -7.28 6.04
C GLY A 92 0.12 -6.75 4.68
N ILE A 93 0.07 -7.60 3.68
CA ILE A 93 -0.28 -7.27 2.30
C ILE A 93 -1.74 -7.62 2.05
N SER A 94 -2.50 -6.68 1.48
CA SER A 94 -3.87 -6.96 1.04
C SER A 94 -3.92 -7.99 -0.09
N GLY A 95 -4.94 -8.86 -0.09
CA GLY A 95 -5.09 -9.96 -1.05
C GLY A 95 -5.13 -9.57 -2.54
N PRO A 96 -5.83 -8.48 -2.95
CA PRO A 96 -5.84 -8.05 -4.33
C PRO A 96 -4.45 -7.63 -4.83
N SER A 97 -4.07 -8.11 -6.02
CA SER A 97 -2.74 -7.86 -6.62
C SER A 97 -2.37 -6.37 -6.75
N ALA A 98 -3.36 -5.53 -6.99
CA ALA A 98 -3.19 -4.07 -7.03
C ALA A 98 -2.75 -3.50 -5.68
N GLY A 99 -3.39 -3.93 -4.60
CA GLY A 99 -3.03 -3.55 -3.24
C GLY A 99 -1.65 -4.07 -2.87
N ALA A 100 -1.36 -5.33 -3.20
CA ALA A 100 -0.07 -5.93 -2.97
C ALA A 100 1.07 -5.15 -3.66
N ALA A 101 0.90 -4.77 -4.92
CA ALA A 101 1.90 -3.99 -5.66
C ALA A 101 2.19 -2.64 -5.00
N VAL A 102 1.13 -1.95 -4.55
CA VAL A 102 1.26 -0.69 -3.82
C VAL A 102 1.97 -0.90 -2.49
N THR A 103 1.55 -1.88 -1.69
CA THR A 103 2.19 -2.16 -0.39
C THR A 103 3.67 -2.48 -0.53
N LEU A 104 4.04 -3.28 -1.53
CA LEU A 104 5.44 -3.60 -1.81
C LEU A 104 6.25 -2.35 -2.20
N GLY A 105 5.69 -1.48 -3.04
CA GLY A 105 6.38 -0.26 -3.50
C GLY A 105 6.49 0.81 -2.42
N PHE A 106 5.39 1.10 -1.73
CA PHE A 106 5.29 2.22 -0.79
C PHE A 106 5.83 1.94 0.60
N TYR A 107 5.74 0.70 1.06
CA TYR A 107 6.05 0.37 2.45
C TYR A 107 7.21 -0.62 2.57
N LEU A 108 7.17 -1.73 1.86
CA LEU A 108 8.22 -2.73 1.98
C LEU A 108 9.53 -2.26 1.37
N ARG A 109 9.50 -1.60 0.21
CA ARG A 109 10.71 -1.07 -0.42
C ARG A 109 11.43 -0.02 0.44
N PRO A 110 10.77 1.02 0.99
CA PRO A 110 11.40 1.94 1.94
C PRO A 110 11.94 1.26 3.18
N LEU A 111 11.21 0.30 3.75
CA LEU A 111 11.65 -0.46 4.91
C LEU A 111 12.94 -1.25 4.63
N ILE A 112 13.01 -1.94 3.49
CA ILE A 112 14.21 -2.65 3.05
C ILE A 112 15.38 -1.67 2.85
N ARG A 113 15.13 -0.51 2.22
CA ARG A 113 16.16 0.51 2.02
C ARG A 113 16.70 1.03 3.35
N ALA A 114 15.83 1.30 4.32
CA ALA A 114 16.21 1.69 5.66
C ALA A 114 17.06 0.61 6.36
N ALA A 115 16.65 -0.65 6.29
CA ALA A 115 17.40 -1.78 6.85
C ALA A 115 18.79 -1.94 6.22
N LEU A 116 18.96 -1.55 4.96
CA LEU A 116 20.24 -1.53 4.25
C LEU A 116 21.02 -0.21 4.42
N SER A 117 20.60 0.68 5.32
CA SER A 117 21.18 2.02 5.51
C SER A 117 21.16 2.89 4.24
N LEU A 118 20.23 2.63 3.35
CA LEU A 118 19.99 3.46 2.17
C LEU A 118 18.89 4.48 2.48
N ASN A 119 18.88 5.61 1.75
CA ASN A 119 17.83 6.60 1.90
C ASN A 119 16.44 5.98 1.59
N PRO A 120 15.52 5.86 2.57
CA PRO A 120 14.20 5.29 2.38
C PRO A 120 13.22 6.24 1.69
N ALA A 121 13.52 7.54 1.66
CA ALA A 121 12.60 8.54 1.12
C ALA A 121 12.24 8.28 -0.36
N PRO A 122 10.99 8.49 -0.75
CA PRO A 122 10.59 8.44 -2.14
C PRO A 122 11.30 9.55 -2.92
N ILE A 123 11.48 9.33 -4.21
CA ILE A 123 11.95 10.38 -5.13
C ILE A 123 10.70 11.00 -5.75
N ALA A 124 10.40 12.22 -5.35
CA ALA A 124 9.31 12.99 -5.90
C ALA A 124 9.83 14.10 -6.83
N VAL A 125 9.11 14.34 -7.91
CA VAL A 125 9.40 15.40 -8.87
C VAL A 125 8.12 16.15 -9.24
N LYS A 126 8.27 17.40 -9.66
CA LYS A 126 7.17 18.18 -10.22
C LYS A 126 7.15 18.01 -11.73
N ALA A 127 6.00 17.61 -12.28
CA ALA A 127 5.80 17.41 -13.71
C ALA A 127 4.48 18.01 -14.16
N THR A 128 4.45 18.56 -15.40
CA THR A 128 3.24 19.16 -15.95
C THR A 128 2.28 18.09 -16.45
N LEU A 129 1.02 18.14 -16.04
CA LEU A 129 -0.02 17.26 -16.55
C LEU A 129 -0.36 17.64 -18.00
N VAL A 130 -0.17 16.72 -18.94
CA VAL A 130 -0.38 16.98 -20.38
C VAL A 130 -1.58 16.26 -20.98
N GLU A 131 -2.29 15.44 -20.19
CA GLU A 131 -3.50 14.73 -20.63
C GLU A 131 -4.53 14.75 -19.50
N GLU A 132 -5.83 14.80 -19.82
CA GLU A 132 -6.91 14.82 -18.84
C GLU A 132 -6.91 13.58 -17.94
N MET A 133 -7.11 13.81 -16.64
CA MET A 133 -7.31 12.72 -15.68
C MET A 133 -8.61 11.97 -15.99
N PRO A 134 -8.60 10.63 -16.00
CA PRO A 134 -9.83 9.85 -16.17
C PRO A 134 -10.83 10.21 -15.08
N ALA A 135 -12.08 10.38 -15.47
CA ALA A 135 -13.16 10.60 -14.50
C ALA A 135 -13.17 9.52 -13.41
N PRO A 136 -13.41 9.89 -12.16
CA PRO A 136 -13.51 8.91 -11.08
C PRO A 136 -14.63 7.91 -11.40
N ARG A 137 -14.34 6.61 -11.31
CA ARG A 137 -15.37 5.58 -11.47
C ARG A 137 -16.36 5.71 -10.32
N ARG A 138 -17.66 5.73 -10.64
CA ARG A 138 -18.71 5.58 -9.62
C ARG A 138 -18.51 4.24 -8.93
N GLY A 139 -18.34 4.22 -7.60
CA GLY A 139 -18.29 3.01 -6.79
C GLY A 139 -17.01 2.76 -5.96
N GLY A 140 -15.96 3.60 -6.03
CA GLY A 140 -14.71 3.30 -5.31
C GLY A 140 -14.61 3.94 -3.92
N ALA A 141 -14.67 5.26 -3.85
CA ALA A 141 -14.46 5.98 -2.58
C ALA A 141 -15.77 6.26 -1.83
N ALA A 142 -16.88 6.44 -2.57
CA ALA A 142 -18.20 6.68 -1.97
C ALA A 142 -18.73 5.46 -1.20
N ASP A 143 -18.40 4.24 -1.63
CA ASP A 143 -18.85 3.01 -0.96
C ASP A 143 -18.13 2.79 0.38
N ILE A 144 -16.87 3.23 0.50
CA ILE A 144 -16.10 3.11 1.75
C ILE A 144 -16.65 4.06 2.81
N GLN A 145 -17.05 5.26 2.43
CA GLN A 145 -17.68 6.23 3.37
C GLN A 145 -19.11 5.81 3.75
N SER A 146 -19.89 5.29 2.81
CA SER A 146 -21.26 4.83 3.08
C SER A 146 -21.31 3.58 3.97
N GLU A 147 -20.27 2.75 3.99
CA GLU A 147 -20.17 1.60 4.89
C GLU A 147 -19.76 2.00 6.32
N LYS A 148 -18.99 3.09 6.50
CA LYS A 148 -18.72 3.63 7.85
C LYS A 148 -19.98 4.17 8.52
N GLU A 149 -20.92 4.74 7.76
CA GLU A 149 -22.17 5.28 8.29
C GLU A 149 -23.23 4.21 8.60
N LYS A 150 -23.08 2.98 8.08
CA LYS A 150 -24.09 1.90 8.23
C LYS A 150 -23.83 0.91 9.35
N LYS A 151 -22.70 0.96 10.05
CA LYS A 151 -22.48 0.11 11.24
C LYS A 151 -23.02 0.79 12.48
N PRO A 152 -23.96 0.14 13.22
CA PRO A 152 -24.33 0.61 14.55
C PRO A 152 -23.07 0.58 15.44
N ALA A 153 -22.86 1.65 16.20
CA ALA A 153 -21.81 1.74 17.19
C ALA A 153 -22.00 0.60 18.21
N GLY A 154 -21.19 -0.45 18.10
CA GLY A 154 -21.00 -1.44 19.15
C GLY A 154 -20.16 -0.78 20.24
N GLU A 155 -20.71 -0.68 21.43
CA GLU A 155 -20.04 -0.29 22.66
C GLU A 155 -18.83 -1.23 22.87
N ASP A 156 -17.66 -0.67 23.22
CA ASP A 156 -16.38 -1.35 23.54
C ASP A 156 -15.30 -1.45 22.41
N ARG A 157 -15.19 -0.43 21.56
CA ARG A 157 -13.95 -0.26 20.80
C ARG A 157 -13.22 0.98 21.35
N PRO A 158 -11.91 0.88 21.70
CA PRO A 158 -11.14 2.08 22.02
C PRO A 158 -11.23 3.05 20.85
N PRO A 159 -11.29 4.37 21.09
CA PRO A 159 -11.40 5.35 20.03
C PRO A 159 -10.28 5.12 19.04
N GLU A 160 -10.65 4.82 17.79
CA GLU A 160 -9.68 4.82 16.68
C GLU A 160 -8.92 6.14 16.77
N ALA A 161 -7.58 6.06 16.82
CA ALA A 161 -6.76 7.24 16.79
C ALA A 161 -7.11 8.00 15.50
N THR A 162 -7.97 8.99 15.66
CA THR A 162 -8.28 9.96 14.61
C THR A 162 -7.01 10.78 14.38
N GLY A 163 -6.18 10.31 13.48
CA GLY A 163 -5.08 11.11 12.95
C GLY A 163 -5.66 12.38 12.28
N PRO A 164 -4.88 13.44 12.14
CA PRO A 164 -5.37 14.78 11.78
C PRO A 164 -5.91 14.91 10.35
N THR A 165 -6.11 13.85 9.59
CA THR A 165 -6.66 13.94 8.22
C THR A 165 -7.62 12.81 7.91
N ASP A 166 -8.90 13.12 7.86
CA ASP A 166 -9.96 12.26 7.28
C ASP A 166 -9.89 12.19 5.73
N VAL A 167 -8.76 12.56 5.14
CA VAL A 167 -8.60 12.57 3.70
C VAL A 167 -8.13 11.21 3.21
N PHE A 168 -8.93 10.60 2.35
CA PHE A 168 -8.54 9.39 1.64
C PHE A 168 -7.84 9.75 0.32
N PHE A 169 -6.79 9.03 -0.04
CA PHE A 169 -6.02 9.27 -1.26
C PHE A 169 -6.22 8.16 -2.29
N GLY A 170 -6.58 8.55 -3.50
CA GLY A 170 -6.55 7.67 -4.66
C GLY A 170 -5.17 7.66 -5.28
N LEU A 171 -4.53 6.50 -5.34
CA LEU A 171 -3.22 6.33 -5.97
C LEU A 171 -3.40 6.15 -7.48
N LYS A 172 -2.91 7.09 -8.27
CA LYS A 172 -3.05 7.11 -9.73
C LYS A 172 -1.73 6.72 -10.40
N PRO A 173 -1.71 5.62 -11.18
CA PRO A 173 -0.55 5.28 -11.98
C PRO A 173 -0.37 6.29 -13.10
N MET A 174 0.83 6.79 -13.26
CA MET A 174 1.17 7.84 -14.20
C MET A 174 2.35 7.41 -15.09
N SER A 175 2.42 7.99 -16.27
CA SER A 175 3.59 7.90 -17.15
C SER A 175 4.32 9.23 -17.11
N LEU A 176 5.53 9.24 -16.55
CA LEU A 176 6.43 10.38 -16.50
C LEU A 176 7.39 10.32 -17.68
N LEU A 177 7.50 11.40 -18.41
CA LEU A 177 8.24 11.55 -19.65
C LEU A 177 9.10 12.80 -19.61
N VAL A 178 10.15 12.83 -20.42
CA VAL A 178 10.91 14.05 -20.71
C VAL A 178 10.49 14.53 -22.09
N SER A 179 9.98 15.75 -22.20
CA SER A 179 9.61 16.34 -23.49
C SER A 179 10.85 16.66 -24.36
N ALA A 180 10.63 16.96 -25.64
CA ALA A 180 11.71 17.37 -26.53
C ALA A 180 12.46 18.62 -26.05
N GLU A 181 11.79 19.48 -25.27
CA GLU A 181 12.36 20.67 -24.66
C GLU A 181 13.00 20.42 -23.29
N GLY A 182 13.11 19.15 -22.86
CA GLY A 182 13.71 18.77 -21.60
C GLY A 182 12.82 19.01 -20.35
N ARG A 183 11.52 19.23 -20.52
CA ARG A 183 10.58 19.40 -19.41
C ARG A 183 10.01 18.07 -18.96
N LEU A 184 9.76 17.96 -17.65
CA LEU A 184 9.05 16.80 -17.10
C LEU A 184 7.55 16.95 -17.36
N GLU A 185 7.00 15.96 -18.05
CA GLU A 185 5.59 15.86 -18.38
C GLU A 185 5.02 14.57 -17.81
N VAL A 186 3.76 14.61 -17.40
CA VAL A 186 3.09 13.46 -16.83
C VAL A 186 1.71 13.30 -17.45
N ARG A 187 1.33 12.05 -17.72
CA ARG A 187 -0.01 11.70 -18.19
C ARG A 187 -0.54 10.49 -17.43
N PRO A 188 -1.87 10.42 -17.22
CA PRO A 188 -2.46 9.28 -16.53
C PRO A 188 -2.33 8.01 -17.40
N VAL A 189 -2.01 6.91 -16.75
CA VAL A 189 -2.05 5.60 -17.40
C VAL A 189 -3.49 5.13 -17.46
N ARG A 190 -3.97 4.80 -18.67
CA ARG A 190 -5.33 4.28 -18.87
C ARG A 190 -5.41 2.84 -18.38
N GLY A 191 -6.39 2.59 -17.54
CA GLY A 191 -6.62 1.29 -16.94
C GLY A 191 -6.73 1.37 -15.42
N HIS A 192 -6.87 0.23 -14.79
CA HIS A 192 -6.88 0.11 -13.34
C HIS A 192 -5.62 -0.62 -12.87
N TRP A 193 -5.28 -0.50 -11.63
CA TRP A 193 -4.22 -1.27 -10.99
C TRP A 193 -4.40 -2.78 -11.26
N GLY A 194 -3.30 -3.46 -11.54
CA GLY A 194 -3.31 -4.87 -11.94
C GLY A 194 -3.38 -5.10 -13.46
N THR A 195 -3.65 -4.07 -14.27
CA THR A 195 -3.51 -4.18 -15.73
C THR A 195 -2.05 -4.01 -16.16
N PRO A 196 -1.65 -4.60 -17.31
CA PRO A 196 -0.30 -4.42 -17.83
C PRO A 196 0.11 -2.96 -17.98
N ALA A 197 -0.81 -2.10 -18.43
CA ALA A 197 -0.54 -0.67 -18.57
C ALA A 197 -0.24 0.00 -17.22
N ALA A 198 -1.03 -0.27 -16.18
CA ALA A 198 -0.78 0.28 -14.85
C ALA A 198 0.50 -0.28 -14.22
N ASN A 199 0.85 -1.53 -14.51
CA ASN A 199 2.10 -2.13 -14.06
C ASN A 199 3.35 -1.58 -14.78
N ALA A 200 3.16 -0.97 -15.95
CA ALA A 200 4.21 -0.28 -16.70
C ALA A 200 4.33 1.21 -16.31
N ALA A 201 3.51 1.71 -15.40
CA ALA A 201 3.64 3.07 -14.88
C ALA A 201 5.01 3.26 -14.22
N ASN A 202 5.62 4.41 -14.44
CA ASN A 202 6.91 4.79 -13.86
C ASN A 202 6.80 5.92 -12.84
N ALA A 203 5.59 6.46 -12.67
CA ALA A 203 5.30 7.48 -11.66
C ALA A 203 3.93 7.24 -11.01
N LEU A 204 3.73 7.86 -9.86
CA LEU A 204 2.52 7.79 -9.08
C LEU A 204 2.10 9.16 -8.61
N PHE A 205 0.81 9.45 -8.76
CA PHE A 205 0.18 10.63 -8.22
C PHE A 205 -0.78 10.27 -7.09
N MET A 206 -0.62 10.92 -5.94
CA MET A 206 -1.53 10.80 -4.80
C MET A 206 -2.63 11.85 -4.92
N MET A 207 -3.80 11.44 -5.38
CA MET A 207 -4.94 12.32 -5.57
C MET A 207 -5.85 12.29 -4.33
N PRO A 208 -6.05 13.41 -3.64
CA PRO A 208 -7.02 13.46 -2.54
C PRO A 208 -8.42 13.10 -3.02
N SER A 209 -9.10 12.22 -2.29
CA SER A 209 -10.48 11.80 -2.56
C SER A 209 -11.35 12.34 -1.43
N GLY A 210 -12.15 13.36 -1.70
CA GLY A 210 -13.04 13.98 -0.70
C GLY A 210 -13.47 15.36 -1.16
N GLY A 211 -14.62 15.83 -0.69
CA GLY A 211 -15.22 17.11 -1.09
C GLY A 211 -14.33 18.29 -0.70
N GLY A 212 -13.86 19.03 -1.68
CA GLY A 212 -13.09 20.27 -1.50
C GLY A 212 -11.78 20.33 -2.26
N SER A 213 -11.26 19.24 -2.81
CA SER A 213 -10.10 19.31 -3.69
C SER A 213 -10.51 19.87 -5.05
N ALA A 214 -9.81 20.90 -5.52
CA ALA A 214 -10.00 21.39 -6.88
C ALA A 214 -9.73 20.27 -7.90
N PRO A 215 -10.52 20.18 -8.98
CA PRO A 215 -10.25 19.21 -10.03
C PRO A 215 -8.90 19.51 -10.68
N VAL A 216 -8.09 18.48 -10.83
CA VAL A 216 -6.80 18.54 -11.50
C VAL A 216 -7.04 18.75 -13.01
N GLN A 217 -6.37 19.73 -13.61
CA GLN A 217 -6.54 20.13 -15.01
C GLN A 217 -5.24 19.96 -15.81
N VAL A 218 -5.37 19.81 -17.11
CA VAL A 218 -4.23 19.84 -18.04
C VAL A 218 -3.51 21.18 -17.90
N GLY A 219 -2.18 21.11 -17.77
CA GLY A 219 -1.33 22.26 -17.48
C GLY A 219 -0.93 22.41 -16.01
N ASP A 220 -1.62 21.73 -15.09
CA ASP A 220 -1.25 21.75 -13.68
C ASP A 220 0.10 21.08 -13.43
N LEU A 221 0.85 21.66 -12.49
CA LEU A 221 2.12 21.10 -12.02
C LEU A 221 1.84 20.13 -10.87
N LEU A 222 1.98 18.85 -11.13
CA LEU A 222 1.75 17.80 -10.15
C LEU A 222 3.06 17.34 -9.52
N GLU A 223 3.02 17.05 -8.21
CA GLU A 223 4.09 16.33 -7.55
C GLU A 223 3.81 14.82 -7.68
N VAL A 224 4.72 14.10 -8.33
CA VAL A 224 4.60 12.66 -8.57
C VAL A 224 5.80 11.92 -8.01
N GLU A 225 5.57 10.76 -7.43
CA GLU A 225 6.62 9.87 -6.96
C GLU A 225 7.11 8.99 -8.12
N ILE A 226 8.43 8.88 -8.28
CA ILE A 226 9.06 8.01 -9.27
C ILE A 226 9.07 6.57 -8.73
N ILE A 227 8.37 5.67 -9.42
CA ILE A 227 8.27 4.25 -9.05
C ILE A 227 8.95 3.30 -10.05
N GLY A 228 9.40 3.82 -11.19
CA GLY A 228 10.05 3.07 -12.25
C GLY A 228 11.05 3.93 -13.06
N PRO A 229 11.68 3.37 -14.09
CA PRO A 229 12.60 4.12 -14.93
C PRO A 229 11.88 5.21 -15.72
N VAL A 230 12.52 6.37 -15.84
CA VAL A 230 12.05 7.51 -16.66
C VAL A 230 12.78 7.46 -18.00
N TYR A 231 12.04 7.48 -19.09
CA TYR A 231 12.55 7.40 -20.46
C TYR A 231 12.38 8.72 -21.21
#